data_cb23523192dda28d26a4cef487f2ee32
#
_entry.id   cb23523192dda28d26a4cef487f2ee32
#
_cell.length_a   1.000
_cell.length_b   1.000
_cell.length_c   1.000
_cell.angle_alpha   90.00
_cell.angle_beta   90.00
_cell.angle_gamma   90.00
#
_symmetry.space_group_name_H-M   'P 1'
#
loop_
_entity.id
_entity.type
_entity.pdbx_description
1 polymer ?
#
loop_
_entity_poly.entity_id
_entity_poly.type
_entity_poly.pdbx_seq_one_letter_code
_entity_poly.pdbx_strand_id
1 'polypeptide(L)'
;MSNSIHFLGDKPISESENDLFNFKHYADKVQKLIQLNSSNPEPITFGVYGKWGEGKTSFLNLIKNKIEHFKKDENGKEYLKFNFNPWKYSSEDEMLFDFFDTLSKKFYVKENTNLQEVGKWILKYSKYLKAIKISSTVGITKVLNTNVEFNPDKIFEALGEDLKGEKITLESLKNKVNNAIKESNFKVVVFIDDLDRLDKDEIYTILKLIKLNANFDNFIFVVALDSEHIAKAIKDRYGN
;
A
#
# COMPACT_ATOMS: atom_id res chain seq x y z
N MET A 1 -20.44 20.75 42.38
CA MET A 1 -20.03 19.79 41.34
C MET A 1 -20.01 20.57 40.03
N SER A 2 -18.86 20.93 39.51
CA SER A 2 -18.75 21.64 38.25
C SER A 2 -18.94 20.63 37.12
N ASN A 3 -20.07 20.66 36.41
CA ASN A 3 -20.24 19.97 35.16
C ASN A 3 -19.31 20.61 34.12
N SER A 4 -18.09 20.11 34.01
CA SER A 4 -17.23 20.45 32.87
C SER A 4 -17.82 19.78 31.63
N ILE A 5 -18.42 20.59 30.75
CA ILE A 5 -18.82 20.14 29.41
C ILE A 5 -17.54 19.86 28.65
N HIS A 6 -17.15 18.57 28.55
CA HIS A 6 -16.08 18.16 27.64
C HIS A 6 -16.67 18.07 26.23
N PHE A 7 -16.31 19.00 25.38
CA PHE A 7 -16.52 18.82 23.93
C PHE A 7 -15.72 17.61 23.48
N LEU A 8 -16.39 16.61 22.95
CA LEU A 8 -15.73 15.49 22.28
C LEU A 8 -14.98 16.05 21.09
N GLY A 9 -13.66 15.98 21.14
CA GLY A 9 -12.82 16.41 20.02
C GLY A 9 -13.07 15.53 18.79
N ASP A 10 -12.99 16.11 17.61
CA ASP A 10 -13.15 15.42 16.31
C ASP A 10 -11.91 14.54 15.97
N LYS A 11 -11.31 13.94 16.99
CA LYS A 11 -10.16 13.06 16.82
C LYS A 11 -10.59 11.61 16.63
N PRO A 12 -10.03 10.91 15.63
CA PRO A 12 -10.29 9.50 15.45
C PRO A 12 -9.90 8.71 16.71
N ILE A 13 -10.79 7.81 17.14
CA ILE A 13 -10.50 6.91 18.26
C ILE A 13 -9.47 5.84 17.84
N SER A 14 -8.67 5.40 18.81
CA SER A 14 -7.74 4.28 18.66
C SER A 14 -8.09 3.13 19.59
N GLU A 15 -8.71 3.42 20.74
CA GLU A 15 -8.98 2.44 21.78
C GLU A 15 -10.46 2.03 21.80
N SER A 16 -10.70 0.74 22.05
CA SER A 16 -12.05 0.17 22.07
C SER A 16 -12.94 0.73 23.19
N GLU A 17 -12.36 1.26 24.26
CA GLU A 17 -13.07 1.88 25.37
C GLU A 17 -13.80 3.18 24.96
N ASN A 18 -13.30 3.83 23.89
CA ASN A 18 -13.88 5.06 23.36
C ASN A 18 -14.84 4.81 22.20
N ASP A 19 -15.19 3.56 21.92
CA ASP A 19 -16.04 3.14 20.79
C ASP A 19 -17.54 3.28 21.13
N LEU A 20 -18.09 4.46 20.86
CA LEU A 20 -19.51 4.76 21.09
C LEU A 20 -20.45 4.12 20.03
N PHE A 21 -19.93 3.72 18.88
CA PHE A 21 -20.70 3.19 17.75
C PHE A 21 -20.63 1.67 17.61
N ASN A 22 -19.96 0.98 18.54
CA ASN A 22 -19.77 -0.47 18.51
C ASN A 22 -19.05 -0.97 17.24
N PHE A 23 -18.14 -0.18 16.71
CA PHE A 23 -17.27 -0.53 15.58
C PHE A 23 -16.34 -1.71 15.90
N LYS A 24 -15.99 -1.89 17.18
CA LYS A 24 -15.18 -3.01 17.66
C LYS A 24 -15.70 -4.35 17.15
N HIS A 25 -17.03 -4.58 17.19
CA HIS A 25 -17.63 -5.83 16.73
C HIS A 25 -17.38 -6.09 15.24
N TYR A 26 -17.42 -5.05 14.40
CA TYR A 26 -17.11 -5.16 12.96
C TYR A 26 -15.61 -5.27 12.72
N ALA A 27 -14.78 -4.57 13.50
CA ALA A 27 -13.33 -4.70 13.45
C ALA A 27 -12.85 -6.13 13.77
N ASP A 28 -13.48 -6.80 14.76
CA ASP A 28 -13.25 -8.20 15.08
C ASP A 28 -13.59 -9.13 13.90
N LYS A 29 -14.69 -8.86 13.19
CA LYS A 29 -15.05 -9.62 11.97
C LYS A 29 -14.01 -9.45 10.85
N VAL A 30 -13.58 -8.21 10.59
CA VAL A 30 -12.55 -7.95 9.57
C VAL A 30 -11.22 -8.64 9.93
N GLN A 31 -10.78 -8.51 11.19
CA GLN A 31 -9.60 -9.19 11.67
C GLN A 31 -9.71 -10.71 11.49
N LYS A 32 -10.85 -11.30 11.83
CA LYS A 32 -11.10 -12.73 11.65
C LYS A 32 -11.08 -13.14 10.17
N LEU A 33 -11.64 -12.33 9.27
CA LEU A 33 -11.57 -12.56 7.83
C LEU A 33 -10.12 -12.51 7.31
N ILE A 34 -9.30 -11.58 7.80
CA ILE A 34 -7.87 -11.49 7.48
C ILE A 34 -7.15 -12.78 7.92
N GLN A 35 -7.42 -13.28 9.12
CA GLN A 35 -6.84 -14.51 9.65
C GLN A 35 -7.29 -15.76 8.87
N LEU A 36 -8.58 -15.86 8.54
CA LEU A 36 -9.11 -16.96 7.73
C LEU A 36 -8.45 -17.04 6.33
N ASN A 37 -8.03 -15.89 5.81
CA ASN A 37 -7.30 -15.81 4.54
C ASN A 37 -5.77 -15.87 4.69
N SER A 38 -5.26 -16.21 5.86
CA SER A 38 -3.82 -16.24 6.11
C SER A 38 -3.06 -17.26 5.25
N SER A 39 -3.68 -18.37 4.88
CA SER A 39 -3.09 -19.39 3.98
C SER A 39 -3.27 -19.07 2.49
N ASN A 40 -4.18 -18.16 2.11
CA ASN A 40 -4.36 -17.79 0.71
C ASN A 40 -3.25 -16.79 0.29
N PRO A 41 -2.40 -17.10 -0.71
CA PRO A 41 -1.36 -16.20 -1.17
C PRO A 41 -1.91 -15.01 -1.97
N GLU A 42 -3.10 -15.13 -2.56
CA GLU A 42 -3.64 -14.08 -3.43
C GLU A 42 -3.87 -12.77 -2.67
N PRO A 43 -3.54 -11.62 -3.28
CA PRO A 43 -3.80 -10.32 -2.68
C PRO A 43 -5.30 -10.05 -2.56
N ILE A 44 -5.71 -9.49 -1.43
CA ILE A 44 -7.10 -9.19 -1.11
C ILE A 44 -7.25 -7.72 -0.76
N THR A 45 -8.39 -7.13 -1.15
CA THR A 45 -8.73 -5.75 -0.80
C THR A 45 -10.07 -5.70 -0.05
N PHE A 46 -10.05 -5.14 1.16
CA PHE A 46 -11.23 -4.82 1.96
C PHE A 46 -11.55 -3.33 1.82
N GLY A 47 -12.75 -2.99 1.38
CA GLY A 47 -13.26 -1.62 1.36
C GLY A 47 -13.99 -1.27 2.65
N VAL A 48 -13.60 -0.19 3.30
CA VAL A 48 -14.29 0.43 4.42
C VAL A 48 -15.04 1.64 3.89
N TYR A 49 -16.34 1.48 3.70
CA TYR A 49 -17.19 2.49 3.11
C TYR A 49 -17.80 3.41 4.14
N GLY A 50 -17.85 4.71 3.86
CA GLY A 50 -18.52 5.71 4.66
C GLY A 50 -18.30 7.11 4.11
N LYS A 51 -19.21 8.03 4.41
CA LYS A 51 -19.09 9.45 4.04
C LYS A 51 -18.04 10.15 4.92
N TRP A 52 -17.72 11.38 4.58
CA TRP A 52 -16.90 12.23 5.43
C TRP A 52 -17.51 12.34 6.83
N GLY A 53 -16.69 12.19 7.88
CA GLY A 53 -17.15 12.29 9.28
C GLY A 53 -17.78 11.01 9.86
N GLU A 54 -18.02 9.95 9.09
CA GLU A 54 -18.64 8.70 9.55
C GLU A 54 -17.68 7.74 10.30
N GLY A 55 -16.48 8.20 10.67
CA GLY A 55 -15.58 7.44 11.54
C GLY A 55 -14.73 6.39 10.83
N LYS A 56 -14.52 6.48 9.49
CA LYS A 56 -13.67 5.54 8.73
C LYS A 56 -12.29 5.34 9.35
N THR A 57 -11.61 6.45 9.68
CA THR A 57 -10.27 6.43 10.31
C THR A 57 -10.30 5.73 11.66
N SER A 58 -11.34 5.99 12.48
CA SER A 58 -11.54 5.32 13.77
C SER A 58 -11.70 3.81 13.59
N PHE A 59 -12.51 3.39 12.62
CA PHE A 59 -12.69 1.99 12.30
C PHE A 59 -11.39 1.32 11.81
N LEU A 60 -10.63 2.00 10.93
CA LEU A 60 -9.31 1.51 10.52
C LEU A 60 -8.37 1.34 11.71
N ASN A 61 -8.37 2.28 12.66
CA ASN A 61 -7.54 2.19 13.86
C ASN A 61 -7.91 0.98 14.72
N LEU A 62 -9.20 0.72 14.90
CA LEU A 62 -9.66 -0.46 15.63
C LEU A 62 -9.23 -1.77 14.95
N ILE A 63 -9.30 -1.86 13.61
CA ILE A 63 -8.79 -3.03 12.87
C ILE A 63 -7.27 -3.15 13.06
N LYS A 64 -6.52 -2.05 12.93
CA LYS A 64 -5.06 -2.02 13.13
C LYS A 64 -4.64 -2.56 14.49
N ASN A 65 -5.38 -2.21 15.53
CA ASN A 65 -5.09 -2.63 16.90
C ASN A 65 -5.38 -4.12 17.15
N LYS A 66 -6.29 -4.71 16.37
CA LYS A 66 -6.59 -6.16 16.43
C LYS A 66 -5.53 -7.03 15.73
N ILE A 67 -4.77 -6.46 14.81
CA ILE A 67 -3.71 -7.17 14.10
C ILE A 67 -2.40 -6.88 14.82
N GLU A 68 -1.85 -7.87 15.51
CA GLU A 68 -0.58 -7.73 16.19
C GLU A 68 0.59 -7.75 15.18
N HIS A 69 1.45 -6.74 15.29
CA HIS A 69 2.61 -6.58 14.40
C HIS A 69 3.71 -7.57 14.79
N PHE A 70 4.21 -8.33 13.82
CA PHE A 70 5.23 -9.37 14.02
C PHE A 70 4.85 -10.49 15.03
N LYS A 71 3.57 -10.71 15.25
CA LYS A 71 3.10 -11.86 16.03
C LYS A 71 2.47 -12.90 15.11
N LYS A 72 2.73 -14.16 15.40
CA LYS A 72 2.15 -15.31 14.69
C LYS A 72 0.69 -15.47 15.05
N ASP A 73 -0.13 -15.69 14.03
CA ASP A 73 -1.51 -16.12 14.20
C ASP A 73 -1.60 -17.64 14.47
N GLU A 74 -2.81 -18.17 14.59
CA GLU A 74 -3.08 -19.60 14.82
C GLU A 74 -2.54 -20.48 13.68
N ASN A 75 -2.37 -19.93 12.48
CA ASN A 75 -1.81 -20.60 11.30
C ASN A 75 -0.29 -20.40 11.16
N GLY A 76 0.34 -19.77 12.15
CA GLY A 76 1.78 -19.49 12.17
C GLY A 76 2.23 -18.36 11.25
N LYS A 77 1.29 -17.58 10.66
CA LYS A 77 1.60 -16.40 9.85
C LYS A 77 1.87 -15.19 10.71
N GLU A 78 2.90 -14.43 10.37
CA GLU A 78 3.18 -13.14 10.96
C GLU A 78 2.66 -12.01 10.07
N TYR A 79 2.29 -10.88 10.69
CA TYR A 79 1.73 -9.74 9.98
C TYR A 79 2.65 -8.53 10.07
N LEU A 80 2.95 -7.91 8.91
CA LEU A 80 3.59 -6.61 8.82
C LEU A 80 2.51 -5.57 8.51
N LYS A 81 2.30 -4.62 9.41
CA LYS A 81 1.36 -3.52 9.20
C LYS A 81 2.06 -2.33 8.54
N PHE A 82 1.45 -1.82 7.48
CA PHE A 82 1.91 -0.62 6.78
C PHE A 82 0.76 0.37 6.63
N ASN A 83 0.93 1.59 7.13
CA ASN A 83 -0.03 2.67 6.98
C ASN A 83 0.42 3.58 5.85
N PHE A 84 -0.47 3.85 4.93
CA PHE A 84 -0.24 4.74 3.81
C PHE A 84 -1.35 5.79 3.72
N ASN A 85 -0.97 7.07 3.71
CA ASN A 85 -1.88 8.18 3.53
C ASN A 85 -1.47 8.93 2.25
N PRO A 86 -2.19 8.72 1.14
CA PRO A 86 -1.85 9.30 -0.15
C PRO A 86 -2.01 10.83 -0.20
N TRP A 87 -2.86 11.41 0.64
CA TRP A 87 -3.10 12.85 0.68
C TRP A 87 -1.88 13.70 1.12
N LYS A 88 -0.81 13.04 1.55
CA LYS A 88 0.42 13.71 1.98
C LYS A 88 1.34 14.13 0.82
N TYR A 89 1.06 13.67 -0.39
CA TYR A 89 1.94 13.84 -1.53
C TYR A 89 1.43 14.91 -2.48
N SER A 90 2.37 15.61 -3.13
CA SER A 90 2.08 16.70 -4.05
C SER A 90 1.98 16.23 -5.51
N SER A 91 2.36 15.00 -5.80
CA SER A 91 2.27 14.41 -7.13
C SER A 91 2.04 12.91 -7.07
N GLU A 92 1.41 12.38 -8.14
CA GLU A 92 1.17 10.94 -8.30
C GLU A 92 2.47 10.11 -8.29
N ASP A 93 3.53 10.64 -8.88
CA ASP A 93 4.82 9.96 -8.97
C ASP A 93 5.51 9.88 -7.61
N GLU A 94 5.50 10.98 -6.87
CA GLU A 94 6.01 11.01 -5.50
C GLU A 94 5.25 10.01 -4.63
N MET A 95 3.92 10.00 -4.71
CA MET A 95 3.06 9.09 -3.99
C MET A 95 3.37 7.62 -4.30
N LEU A 96 3.50 7.27 -5.59
CA LEU A 96 3.80 5.91 -6.03
C LEU A 96 5.17 5.43 -5.55
N PHE A 97 6.20 6.27 -5.72
CA PHE A 97 7.56 5.87 -5.37
C PHE A 97 7.79 5.82 -3.86
N ASP A 98 7.23 6.77 -3.12
CA ASP A 98 7.35 6.78 -1.66
C ASP A 98 6.59 5.63 -1.01
N PHE A 99 5.48 5.19 -1.61
CA PHE A 99 4.80 3.97 -1.17
C PHE A 99 5.76 2.79 -1.10
N PHE A 100 6.45 2.48 -2.21
CA PHE A 100 7.36 1.34 -2.27
C PHE A 100 8.63 1.56 -1.45
N ASP A 101 9.17 2.77 -1.45
CA ASP A 101 10.38 3.13 -0.71
C ASP A 101 10.14 3.00 0.81
N THR A 102 9.03 3.55 1.29
CA THR A 102 8.65 3.47 2.70
C THR A 102 8.28 2.05 3.09
N LEU A 103 7.56 1.33 2.23
CA LEU A 103 7.23 -0.08 2.44
C LEU A 103 8.51 -0.92 2.53
N SER A 104 9.46 -0.76 1.62
CA SER A 104 10.73 -1.50 1.65
C SER A 104 11.47 -1.32 2.97
N LYS A 105 11.52 -0.09 3.49
CA LYS A 105 12.17 0.23 4.78
C LYS A 105 11.52 -0.49 5.96
N LYS A 106 10.21 -0.78 5.91
CA LYS A 106 9.52 -1.54 6.97
C LYS A 106 10.03 -2.97 7.11
N PHE A 107 10.57 -3.54 6.08
CA PHE A 107 11.15 -4.88 6.11
C PHE A 107 12.54 -4.94 6.75
N TYR A 108 13.24 -3.81 6.87
CA TYR A 108 14.57 -3.74 7.50
C TYR A 108 14.54 -3.53 9.01
N VAL A 109 13.37 -3.34 9.63
CA VAL A 109 13.23 -3.05 11.07
C VAL A 109 13.55 -4.27 11.95
N LYS A 110 13.44 -5.49 11.41
CA LYS A 110 13.66 -6.73 12.15
C LYS A 110 14.94 -7.41 11.63
N GLU A 111 15.77 -7.93 12.51
CA GLU A 111 16.90 -8.80 12.17
C GLU A 111 16.40 -10.16 11.64
N ASN A 112 15.84 -10.14 10.45
CA ASN A 112 15.33 -11.31 9.75
C ASN A 112 15.75 -11.22 8.29
N THR A 113 16.65 -12.08 7.89
CA THR A 113 17.24 -12.09 6.54
C THR A 113 16.19 -12.28 5.45
N ASN A 114 15.16 -13.09 5.68
CA ASN A 114 14.09 -13.30 4.70
C ASN A 114 13.25 -12.03 4.50
N LEU A 115 12.96 -11.28 5.58
CA LEU A 115 12.27 -9.99 5.47
C LEU A 115 13.12 -8.93 4.77
N GLN A 116 14.42 -8.89 5.08
CA GLN A 116 15.35 -7.96 4.41
C GLN A 116 15.42 -8.25 2.90
N GLU A 117 15.36 -9.52 2.49
CA GLU A 117 15.32 -9.89 1.08
C GLU A 117 14.04 -9.38 0.40
N VAL A 118 12.88 -9.46 1.05
CA VAL A 118 11.62 -8.84 0.57
C VAL A 118 11.81 -7.33 0.38
N GLY A 119 12.34 -6.63 1.38
CA GLY A 119 12.60 -5.20 1.31
C GLY A 119 13.51 -4.82 0.16
N LYS A 120 14.58 -5.58 -0.05
CA LYS A 120 15.52 -5.41 -1.16
C LYS A 120 14.82 -5.52 -2.52
N TRP A 121 14.00 -6.56 -2.74
CA TRP A 121 13.30 -6.73 -4.01
C TRP A 121 12.21 -5.68 -4.24
N ILE A 122 11.49 -5.25 -3.19
CA ILE A 122 10.55 -4.12 -3.29
C ILE A 122 11.27 -2.83 -3.67
N LEU A 123 12.44 -2.56 -3.10
CA LEU A 123 13.24 -1.37 -3.44
C LEU A 123 13.72 -1.42 -4.90
N LYS A 124 14.17 -2.58 -5.39
CA LYS A 124 14.55 -2.77 -6.81
C LYS A 124 13.36 -2.55 -7.73
N TYR A 125 12.21 -3.10 -7.39
CA TYR A 125 10.96 -2.90 -8.12
C TYR A 125 10.58 -1.42 -8.20
N SER A 126 10.66 -0.68 -7.09
CA SER A 126 10.43 0.77 -7.05
C SER A 126 11.37 1.54 -7.97
N LYS A 127 12.67 1.28 -7.89
CA LYS A 127 13.67 1.91 -8.74
C LYS A 127 13.43 1.66 -10.23
N TYR A 128 13.03 0.45 -10.59
CA TYR A 128 12.71 0.08 -11.97
C TYR A 128 11.46 0.82 -12.47
N LEU A 129 10.39 0.90 -11.67
CA LEU A 129 9.20 1.69 -11.98
C LEU A 129 9.55 3.16 -12.24
N LYS A 130 10.40 3.75 -11.38
CA LYS A 130 10.86 5.12 -11.50
C LYS A 130 11.64 5.32 -12.81
N ALA A 131 12.50 4.40 -13.14
CA ALA A 131 13.30 4.44 -14.37
C ALA A 131 12.43 4.40 -15.64
N ILE A 132 11.41 3.53 -15.69
CA ILE A 132 10.45 3.46 -16.80
C ILE A 132 9.71 4.79 -16.96
N LYS A 133 9.21 5.36 -15.86
CA LYS A 133 8.48 6.64 -15.92
C LYS A 133 9.35 7.79 -16.41
N ILE A 134 10.55 7.93 -15.87
CA ILE A 134 11.50 8.97 -16.31
C ILE A 134 11.80 8.81 -17.80
N SER A 135 12.01 7.59 -18.29
CA SER A 135 12.30 7.32 -19.71
C SER A 135 11.13 7.70 -20.60
N SER A 136 9.90 7.37 -20.21
CA SER A 136 8.70 7.72 -20.98
C SER A 136 8.49 9.24 -21.02
N THR A 137 8.77 9.96 -19.95
CA THR A 137 8.65 11.42 -19.88
C THR A 137 9.76 12.12 -20.68
N VAL A 138 11.00 11.65 -20.58
CA VAL A 138 12.15 12.19 -21.33
C VAL A 138 12.09 11.80 -22.80
N GLY A 139 11.58 10.61 -23.14
CA GLY A 139 11.40 10.13 -24.50
C GLY A 139 10.41 10.99 -25.32
N ILE A 140 9.34 11.46 -24.70
CA ILE A 140 8.37 12.35 -25.35
C ILE A 140 9.01 13.70 -25.71
N THR A 141 9.96 14.19 -24.92
CA THR A 141 10.65 15.47 -25.18
C THR A 141 11.94 15.31 -26.03
N LYS A 142 12.59 14.14 -26.05
CA LYS A 142 13.85 13.90 -26.76
C LYS A 142 13.74 13.09 -28.07
N VAL A 143 12.59 12.50 -28.38
CA VAL A 143 12.36 11.79 -29.66
C VAL A 143 12.50 12.71 -30.87
N LEU A 144 12.57 14.02 -30.67
CA LEU A 144 12.89 14.95 -31.75
C LEU A 144 14.39 15.05 -32.09
N ASN A 145 15.33 14.56 -31.28
CA ASN A 145 16.77 14.79 -31.61
C ASN A 145 17.83 13.72 -31.21
N THR A 146 17.53 12.64 -30.51
CA THR A 146 18.53 11.59 -30.26
C THR A 146 17.89 10.22 -29.95
N ASN A 147 18.36 9.17 -30.63
CA ASN A 147 18.07 7.76 -30.35
C ASN A 147 18.71 7.35 -29.01
N VAL A 148 18.06 7.69 -27.89
CA VAL A 148 18.43 7.12 -26.59
C VAL A 148 17.54 5.91 -26.37
N GLU A 149 18.05 4.74 -26.69
CA GLU A 149 17.44 3.47 -26.34
C GLU A 149 17.35 3.34 -24.83
N PHE A 150 16.12 3.14 -24.31
CA PHE A 150 15.93 2.81 -22.91
C PHE A 150 16.60 1.48 -22.62
N ASN A 151 17.66 1.50 -21.83
CA ASN A 151 18.38 0.31 -21.40
C ASN A 151 18.26 0.18 -19.87
N PRO A 152 17.35 -0.69 -19.37
CA PRO A 152 17.18 -0.94 -17.95
C PRO A 152 18.47 -1.39 -17.26
N ASP A 153 19.30 -2.17 -17.95
CA ASP A 153 20.54 -2.73 -17.41
C ASP A 153 21.53 -1.64 -17.03
N LYS A 154 21.65 -0.56 -17.85
CA LYS A 154 22.48 0.61 -17.54
C LYS A 154 22.01 1.36 -16.29
N ILE A 155 20.71 1.33 -15.99
CA ILE A 155 20.17 1.97 -14.78
C ILE A 155 20.55 1.16 -13.55
N PHE A 156 20.49 -0.16 -13.62
CA PHE A 156 20.91 -1.04 -12.52
C PHE A 156 22.44 -1.02 -12.34
N GLU A 157 23.21 -0.95 -13.42
CA GLU A 157 24.66 -0.72 -13.36
C GLU A 157 25.00 0.60 -12.64
N ALA A 158 24.32 1.70 -13.02
CA ALA A 158 24.48 3.01 -12.38
C ALA A 158 24.07 3.02 -10.90
N LEU A 159 23.21 2.09 -10.49
CA LEU A 159 22.79 1.90 -9.09
C LEU A 159 23.72 0.94 -8.32
N GLY A 160 24.83 0.50 -8.92
CA GLY A 160 25.82 -0.39 -8.30
C GLY A 160 25.31 -1.82 -8.09
N GLU A 161 24.31 -2.26 -8.86
CA GLU A 161 23.69 -3.58 -8.73
C GLU A 161 24.09 -4.49 -9.89
N ASP A 162 24.84 -5.54 -9.59
CA ASP A 162 25.29 -6.54 -10.55
C ASP A 162 24.16 -7.58 -10.76
N LEU A 163 23.34 -7.35 -11.79
CA LEU A 163 22.30 -8.29 -12.24
C LEU A 163 22.73 -8.95 -13.57
N LYS A 164 24.01 -9.31 -13.68
CA LYS A 164 24.60 -9.89 -14.89
C LYS A 164 23.84 -11.11 -15.36
N GLY A 165 23.28 -11.03 -16.55
CA GLY A 165 22.79 -12.17 -17.33
C GLY A 165 21.28 -12.42 -17.29
N GLU A 166 20.48 -11.74 -16.47
CA GLU A 166 19.00 -11.86 -16.48
C GLU A 166 18.36 -10.67 -17.20
N LYS A 167 17.43 -10.93 -18.12
CA LYS A 167 16.60 -9.86 -18.71
C LYS A 167 15.67 -9.32 -17.65
N ILE A 168 15.94 -8.12 -17.15
CA ILE A 168 15.17 -7.48 -16.11
C ILE A 168 13.90 -6.88 -16.71
N THR A 169 12.75 -7.31 -16.20
CA THR A 169 11.44 -6.78 -16.53
C THR A 169 10.67 -6.49 -15.25
N LEU A 170 9.63 -5.66 -15.34
CA LEU A 170 8.74 -5.40 -14.20
C LEU A 170 8.14 -6.70 -13.65
N GLU A 171 7.80 -7.62 -14.54
CA GLU A 171 7.24 -8.93 -14.17
C GLU A 171 8.28 -9.81 -13.47
N SER A 172 9.53 -9.86 -13.97
CA SER A 172 10.58 -10.64 -13.32
C SER A 172 10.88 -10.12 -11.91
N LEU A 173 10.90 -8.81 -11.71
CA LEU A 173 11.05 -8.21 -10.38
C LEU A 173 9.84 -8.48 -9.47
N LYS A 174 8.62 -8.42 -10.01
CA LYS A 174 7.40 -8.79 -9.27
C LYS A 174 7.46 -10.23 -8.78
N ASN A 175 7.90 -11.15 -9.63
CA ASN A 175 8.08 -12.56 -9.26
C ASN A 175 9.15 -12.74 -8.17
N LYS A 176 10.26 -11.98 -8.20
CA LYS A 176 11.26 -11.99 -7.13
C LYS A 176 10.68 -11.51 -5.79
N VAL A 177 9.86 -10.44 -5.80
CA VAL A 177 9.13 -9.97 -4.61
C VAL A 177 8.20 -11.06 -4.08
N ASN A 178 7.39 -11.68 -4.95
CA ASN A 178 6.44 -12.73 -4.56
C ASN A 178 7.13 -13.94 -3.95
N ASN A 179 8.24 -14.40 -4.54
CA ASN A 179 9.02 -15.51 -4.01
C ASN A 179 9.59 -15.17 -2.62
N ALA A 180 10.19 -14.00 -2.47
CA ALA A 180 10.74 -13.57 -1.19
C ALA A 180 9.67 -13.45 -0.09
N ILE A 181 8.49 -12.91 -0.43
CA ILE A 181 7.35 -12.82 0.51
C ILE A 181 6.87 -14.22 0.91
N LYS A 182 6.76 -15.14 -0.04
CA LYS A 182 6.36 -16.52 0.22
C LYS A 182 7.31 -17.21 1.19
N GLU A 183 8.60 -17.05 0.99
CA GLU A 183 9.66 -17.62 1.85
C GLU A 183 9.70 -16.97 3.23
N SER A 184 9.32 -15.70 3.34
CA SER A 184 9.33 -14.97 4.60
C SER A 184 8.26 -15.41 5.60
N ASN A 185 7.23 -16.11 5.14
CA ASN A 185 6.04 -16.50 5.92
C ASN A 185 5.22 -15.32 6.48
N PHE A 186 5.35 -14.14 5.91
CA PHE A 186 4.64 -12.93 6.32
C PHE A 186 3.43 -12.63 5.43
N LYS A 187 2.45 -11.94 6.02
CA LYS A 187 1.43 -11.18 5.31
C LYS A 187 1.63 -9.69 5.54
N VAL A 188 1.46 -8.91 4.50
CA VAL A 188 1.56 -7.45 4.56
C VAL A 188 0.15 -6.87 4.56
N VAL A 189 -0.23 -6.18 5.64
CA VAL A 189 -1.53 -5.50 5.72
C VAL A 189 -1.31 -4.01 5.53
N VAL A 190 -1.75 -3.52 4.39
CA VAL A 190 -1.64 -2.12 3.98
C VAL A 190 -2.95 -1.41 4.30
N PHE A 191 -2.89 -0.41 5.17
CA PHE A 191 -4.01 0.46 5.50
C PHE A 191 -3.90 1.75 4.71
N ILE A 192 -4.91 2.05 3.90
CA ILE A 192 -5.00 3.28 3.10
C ILE A 192 -6.18 4.10 3.58
N ASP A 193 -5.92 5.36 3.93
CA ASP A 193 -6.90 6.30 4.47
C ASP A 193 -6.92 7.59 3.66
N ASP A 194 -7.92 8.45 3.91
CA ASP A 194 -8.06 9.78 3.32
C ASP A 194 -8.18 9.81 1.76
N LEU A 195 -8.74 8.76 1.13
CA LEU A 195 -8.96 8.75 -0.32
C LEU A 195 -10.01 9.79 -0.77
N ASP A 196 -10.92 10.16 0.11
CA ASP A 196 -11.96 11.16 -0.13
C ASP A 196 -11.44 12.61 -0.17
N ARG A 197 -10.15 12.82 0.09
CA ARG A 197 -9.45 14.12 -0.05
C ARG A 197 -8.71 14.26 -1.38
N LEU A 198 -8.60 13.18 -2.14
CA LEU A 198 -7.87 13.12 -3.39
C LEU A 198 -8.70 13.62 -4.57
N ASP A 199 -8.03 14.15 -5.58
CA ASP A 199 -8.65 14.40 -6.86
C ASP A 199 -8.84 13.11 -7.68
N LYS A 200 -9.51 13.23 -8.85
CA LYS A 200 -9.84 12.06 -9.69
C LYS A 200 -8.61 11.33 -10.23
N ASP A 201 -7.53 12.04 -10.51
CA ASP A 201 -6.32 11.47 -11.10
C ASP A 201 -5.48 10.77 -10.01
N GLU A 202 -5.42 11.37 -8.84
CA GLU A 202 -4.82 10.77 -7.63
C GLU A 202 -5.56 9.49 -7.20
N ILE A 203 -6.90 9.53 -7.16
CA ILE A 203 -7.74 8.34 -6.88
C ILE A 203 -7.41 7.22 -7.87
N TYR A 204 -7.36 7.54 -9.16
CA TYR A 204 -7.04 6.55 -10.19
C TYR A 204 -5.64 5.97 -10.00
N THR A 205 -4.68 6.79 -9.62
CA THR A 205 -3.32 6.33 -9.35
C THR A 205 -3.27 5.37 -8.16
N ILE A 206 -4.03 5.63 -7.08
CA ILE A 206 -4.15 4.69 -5.96
C ILE A 206 -4.82 3.37 -6.38
N LEU A 207 -5.88 3.43 -7.17
CA LEU A 207 -6.52 2.20 -7.66
C LEU A 207 -5.56 1.38 -8.54
N LYS A 208 -4.76 2.04 -9.39
CA LYS A 208 -3.68 1.39 -10.16
C LYS A 208 -2.58 0.85 -9.26
N LEU A 209 -2.17 1.59 -8.23
CA LEU A 209 -1.20 1.12 -7.25
C LEU A 209 -1.66 -0.20 -6.64
N ILE A 210 -2.87 -0.27 -6.11
CA ILE A 210 -3.42 -1.46 -5.47
C ILE A 210 -3.54 -2.61 -6.46
N LYS A 211 -4.13 -2.36 -7.64
CA LYS A 211 -4.53 -3.43 -8.58
C LYS A 211 -3.40 -3.94 -9.46
N LEU A 212 -2.46 -3.09 -9.83
CA LEU A 212 -1.41 -3.43 -10.80
C LEU A 212 -0.01 -3.43 -10.21
N ASN A 213 0.34 -2.39 -9.48
CA ASN A 213 1.72 -2.17 -9.07
C ASN A 213 2.08 -2.88 -7.76
N ALA A 214 1.21 -2.82 -6.75
CA ALA A 214 1.42 -3.43 -5.43
C ALA A 214 0.61 -4.72 -5.23
N ASN A 215 0.10 -5.32 -6.30
CA ASN A 215 -0.65 -6.58 -6.28
C ASN A 215 0.33 -7.77 -6.14
N PHE A 216 1.04 -7.81 -5.03
CA PHE A 216 1.95 -8.90 -4.67
C PHE A 216 1.23 -9.97 -3.87
N ASP A 217 1.74 -11.20 -3.93
CA ASP A 217 1.27 -12.29 -3.09
C ASP A 217 1.37 -11.91 -1.60
N ASN A 218 0.45 -12.44 -0.80
CA ASN A 218 0.38 -12.20 0.64
C ASN A 218 0.13 -10.73 1.05
N PHE A 219 -0.30 -9.86 0.12
CA PHE A 219 -0.73 -8.50 0.44
C PHE A 219 -2.23 -8.43 0.71
N ILE A 220 -2.60 -7.69 1.74
CA ILE A 220 -3.97 -7.39 2.13
C ILE A 220 -4.09 -5.88 2.21
N PHE A 221 -5.01 -5.32 1.44
CA PHE A 221 -5.31 -3.89 1.50
C PHE A 221 -6.59 -3.67 2.30
N VAL A 222 -6.56 -2.73 3.24
CA VAL A 222 -7.75 -2.23 3.96
C VAL A 222 -7.86 -0.75 3.63
N VAL A 223 -8.86 -0.40 2.83
CA VAL A 223 -8.96 0.91 2.17
C VAL A 223 -10.20 1.63 2.65
N ALA A 224 -10.03 2.78 3.29
CA ALA A 224 -11.14 3.66 3.65
C ALA A 224 -11.50 4.56 2.47
N LEU A 225 -12.77 4.57 2.09
CA LEU A 225 -13.23 5.32 0.93
C LEU A 225 -14.69 5.77 1.05
N ASP A 226 -15.01 6.87 0.38
CA ASP A 226 -16.37 7.27 0.08
C ASP A 226 -16.75 6.74 -1.29
N SER A 227 -17.73 5.82 -1.35
CA SER A 227 -18.13 5.17 -2.59
C SER A 227 -18.72 6.14 -3.63
N GLU A 228 -19.45 7.17 -3.19
CA GLU A 228 -20.02 8.19 -4.08
C GLU A 228 -18.91 9.04 -4.71
N HIS A 229 -17.92 9.44 -3.91
CA HIS A 229 -16.76 10.21 -4.36
C HIS A 229 -15.91 9.41 -5.35
N ILE A 230 -15.60 8.16 -5.04
CA ILE A 230 -14.83 7.27 -5.94
C ILE A 230 -15.59 7.00 -7.24
N ALA A 231 -16.90 6.69 -7.17
CA ALA A 231 -17.72 6.45 -8.35
C ALA A 231 -17.77 7.67 -9.28
N LYS A 232 -17.89 8.89 -8.70
CA LYS A 232 -17.84 10.14 -9.45
C LYS A 232 -16.48 10.34 -10.13
N ALA A 233 -15.38 10.16 -9.40
CA ALA A 233 -14.03 10.30 -9.94
C ALA A 233 -13.79 9.34 -11.13
N ILE A 234 -14.25 8.08 -11.03
CA ILE A 234 -14.14 7.09 -12.11
C ILE A 234 -15.01 7.51 -13.30
N LYS A 235 -16.25 7.93 -13.05
CA LYS A 235 -17.17 8.38 -14.10
C LYS A 235 -16.62 9.61 -14.85
N ASP A 236 -16.12 10.62 -14.13
CA ASP A 236 -15.56 11.84 -14.71
C ASP A 236 -14.32 11.56 -15.58
N ARG A 237 -13.61 10.46 -15.32
CA ARG A 237 -12.42 10.08 -16.09
C ARG A 237 -12.75 9.27 -17.36
N TYR A 238 -13.72 8.38 -17.30
CA TYR A 238 -13.98 7.44 -18.40
C TYR A 238 -15.21 7.81 -19.24
N GLY A 239 -15.96 8.82 -18.83
CA GLY A 239 -17.26 9.12 -19.45
C GLY A 239 -18.32 8.07 -19.08
N ASN A 240 -19.53 8.23 -19.61
CA ASN A 240 -20.63 7.30 -19.37
C ASN A 240 -20.33 5.92 -19.93
#